data_de5125558878791ad877c70f268f9790
#
_entry.id   de5125558878791ad877c70f268f9790
#
_cell.length_a   1.000
_cell.length_b   1.000
_cell.length_c   1.000
_cell.angle_alpha   90.00
_cell.angle_beta   90.00
_cell.angle_gamma   90.00
#
_symmetry.space_group_name_H-M   'P 1'
#
loop_
_entity.id
_entity.type
_entity.pdbx_description
1 polymer ?
#
loop_
_entity_poly.entity_id
_entity_poly.type
_entity_poly.pdbx_seq_one_letter_code
_entity_poly.pdbx_strand_id
1 'polypeptide(L)'
;MPKVHGKRSYRSTGRRGRSRRWFPYPYIAVAIVIAGILVAWWSANLNQSQAYTVVGQPSISADFINHVLDSYHSPARGKGQALYDYGVKYGIDPAYALAFFMHESSFGTTGVARMTHSLGNIRASAGYQNYQGYRLYRTWEAGFEDWYRLIADLYVAQWKLTTVDQIVPVYAPSSDNNDVAAYIQAVKTAVDTWRSGIVQV
;
A
#
# COMPACT_ATOMS: atom_id res chain seq x y z
N MET A 1 70.22 -26.43 82.81
CA MET A 1 69.99 -25.30 81.95
C MET A 1 69.60 -25.82 80.57
N PRO A 2 68.32 -25.77 80.13
CA PRO A 2 67.99 -26.10 78.78
C PRO A 2 67.57 -24.85 78.03
N LYS A 3 68.00 -24.74 76.76
CA LYS A 3 67.72 -23.70 75.83
C LYS A 3 66.32 -23.90 75.20
N VAL A 4 65.50 -22.85 75.22
CA VAL A 4 64.24 -22.81 74.58
C VAL A 4 64.45 -22.38 73.11
N HIS A 5 63.97 -23.20 72.16
CA HIS A 5 63.94 -22.86 70.73
C HIS A 5 62.57 -22.30 70.36
N GLY A 6 62.51 -21.03 69.97
CA GLY A 6 61.36 -20.41 69.48
C GLY A 6 61.04 -20.81 67.98
N LYS A 7 59.84 -21.35 67.75
CA LYS A 7 59.35 -21.63 66.41
C LYS A 7 58.79 -20.35 65.80
N ARG A 8 59.41 -19.87 64.70
CA ARG A 8 58.81 -18.82 63.83
C ARG A 8 57.69 -19.42 62.99
N SER A 9 56.51 -18.91 63.16
CA SER A 9 55.38 -19.23 62.28
C SER A 9 55.45 -18.40 60.97
N TYR A 10 55.49 -19.08 59.84
CA TYR A 10 55.39 -18.47 58.50
C TYR A 10 53.96 -18.19 58.24
N ARG A 11 53.61 -16.89 58.09
CA ARG A 11 52.30 -16.45 57.67
C ARG A 11 52.24 -16.42 56.12
N SER A 12 51.56 -17.40 55.51
CA SER A 12 51.31 -17.48 54.10
C SER A 12 50.22 -16.45 53.73
N THR A 13 50.64 -15.41 53.03
CA THR A 13 49.66 -14.44 52.41
C THR A 13 49.07 -15.04 51.13
N GLY A 14 47.90 -15.65 51.30
CA GLY A 14 47.14 -16.13 50.16
C GLY A 14 46.63 -14.94 49.24
N ARG A 15 47.30 -14.81 48.12
CA ARG A 15 46.77 -13.93 47.01
C ARG A 15 45.46 -14.49 46.50
N ARG A 16 44.36 -13.87 46.90
CA ARG A 16 43.05 -14.13 46.29
C ARG A 16 43.09 -13.66 44.84
N GLY A 17 43.18 -14.61 43.91
CA GLY A 17 42.99 -14.38 42.49
C GLY A 17 41.56 -13.86 42.24
N ARG A 18 41.44 -12.61 41.82
CA ARG A 18 40.19 -12.03 41.31
C ARG A 18 39.90 -12.73 39.99
N SER A 19 39.00 -13.72 39.98
CA SER A 19 38.44 -14.26 38.74
C SER A 19 37.68 -13.13 38.02
N ARG A 20 38.25 -12.60 36.95
CA ARG A 20 37.53 -11.75 36.01
C ARG A 20 36.43 -12.62 35.42
N ARG A 21 35.21 -12.46 35.93
CA ARG A 21 34.01 -12.96 35.23
C ARG A 21 33.92 -12.19 33.92
N TRP A 22 34.29 -12.84 32.82
CA TRP A 22 33.96 -12.39 31.47
C TRP A 22 32.46 -12.55 31.32
N PHE A 23 31.74 -11.44 31.47
CA PHE A 23 30.32 -11.40 31.11
C PHE A 23 30.22 -11.28 29.59
N PRO A 24 29.32 -12.03 28.93
CA PRO A 24 29.17 -12.01 27.48
C PRO A 24 28.38 -10.77 27.00
N TYR A 25 28.65 -9.60 27.61
CA TYR A 25 28.00 -8.34 27.29
C TYR A 25 28.05 -7.92 25.80
N PRO A 26 29.16 -8.15 25.04
CA PRO A 26 29.18 -7.72 23.63
C PRO A 26 28.15 -8.44 22.79
N TYR A 27 27.86 -9.70 23.03
CA TYR A 27 26.84 -10.43 22.22
C TYR A 27 25.42 -10.02 22.57
N ILE A 28 25.13 -9.68 23.81
CA ILE A 28 23.83 -9.17 24.24
C ILE A 28 23.58 -7.79 23.60
N ALA A 29 24.58 -6.90 23.59
CA ALA A 29 24.45 -5.59 22.96
C ALA A 29 24.21 -5.69 21.44
N VAL A 30 24.92 -6.60 20.75
CA VAL A 30 24.73 -6.86 19.32
C VAL A 30 23.32 -7.43 19.05
N ALA A 31 22.85 -8.37 19.89
CA ALA A 31 21.50 -8.93 19.75
C ALA A 31 20.40 -7.88 19.93
N ILE A 32 20.56 -6.95 20.88
CA ILE A 32 19.61 -5.84 21.09
C ILE A 32 19.59 -4.89 19.89
N VAL A 33 20.73 -4.56 19.31
CA VAL A 33 20.85 -3.71 18.13
C VAL A 33 20.17 -4.38 16.93
N ILE A 34 20.43 -5.66 16.69
CA ILE A 34 19.79 -6.41 15.58
C ILE A 34 18.27 -6.49 15.79
N ALA A 35 17.81 -6.78 17.00
CA ALA A 35 16.38 -6.80 17.31
C ALA A 35 15.74 -5.43 17.09
N GLY A 36 16.40 -4.34 17.49
CA GLY A 36 15.95 -2.96 17.25
C GLY A 36 15.84 -2.63 15.77
N ILE A 37 16.83 -3.04 14.96
CA ILE A 37 16.80 -2.85 13.49
C ILE A 37 15.65 -3.65 12.85
N LEU A 38 15.44 -4.90 13.27
CA LEU A 38 14.37 -5.75 12.75
C LEU A 38 12.99 -5.20 13.12
N VAL A 39 12.80 -4.69 14.33
CA VAL A 39 11.55 -4.06 14.76
C VAL A 39 11.32 -2.76 13.99
N ALA A 40 12.35 -1.92 13.82
CA ALA A 40 12.24 -0.69 13.03
C ALA A 40 11.94 -0.97 11.56
N TRP A 41 12.60 -1.96 10.97
CA TRP A 41 12.35 -2.39 9.60
C TRP A 41 10.92 -2.96 9.43
N TRP A 42 10.46 -3.78 10.38
CA TRP A 42 9.10 -4.31 10.38
C TRP A 42 8.06 -3.19 10.55
N SER A 43 8.28 -2.26 11.49
CA SER A 43 7.39 -1.10 11.70
C SER A 43 7.33 -0.21 10.46
N ALA A 44 8.45 0.03 9.78
CA ALA A 44 8.50 0.78 8.54
C ALA A 44 7.73 0.07 7.41
N ASN A 45 7.88 -1.25 7.27
CA ASN A 45 7.14 -2.04 6.28
C ASN A 45 5.63 -2.09 6.57
N LEU A 46 5.23 -2.19 7.84
CA LEU A 46 3.81 -2.12 8.23
C LEU A 46 3.21 -0.76 7.91
N ASN A 47 3.93 0.33 8.17
CA ASN A 47 3.48 1.68 7.82
C ASN A 47 3.38 1.89 6.31
N GLN A 48 4.31 1.33 5.52
CA GLN A 48 4.24 1.41 4.06
C GLN A 48 3.07 0.63 3.47
N SER A 49 2.73 -0.54 4.03
CA SER A 49 1.57 -1.32 3.57
C SER A 49 0.24 -0.67 3.92
N GLN A 50 0.18 0.09 5.03
CA GLN A 50 -0.99 0.87 5.43
C GLN A 50 -1.11 2.21 4.69
N ALA A 51 0.00 2.75 4.14
CA ALA A 51 0.03 4.06 3.51
C ALA A 51 -0.84 4.16 2.25
N TYR A 52 -1.08 3.05 1.55
CA TYR A 52 -1.84 3.00 0.30
C TYR A 52 -3.12 2.16 0.43
N THR A 53 -3.85 2.34 1.55
CA THR A 53 -5.19 1.78 1.69
C THR A 53 -6.17 2.54 0.79
N VAL A 54 -6.97 1.80 0.03
CA VAL A 54 -8.00 2.39 -0.84
C VAL A 54 -9.22 2.84 -0.03
N VAL A 55 -9.38 2.29 1.18
CA VAL A 55 -10.49 2.60 2.09
C VAL A 55 -10.21 3.91 2.82
N GLY A 56 -11.11 4.87 2.73
CA GLY A 56 -10.96 6.15 3.43
C GLY A 56 -11.90 7.23 2.92
N GLN A 57 -11.76 8.41 3.55
CA GLN A 57 -12.43 9.62 3.08
C GLN A 57 -11.72 10.17 1.83
N PRO A 58 -12.42 10.92 0.98
CA PRO A 58 -11.81 11.57 -0.18
C PRO A 58 -10.60 12.43 0.21
N SER A 59 -9.46 12.15 -0.42
CA SER A 59 -8.22 12.93 -0.24
C SER A 59 -8.04 14.03 -1.29
N ILE A 60 -8.89 14.05 -2.33
CA ILE A 60 -8.94 15.05 -3.39
C ILE A 60 -10.39 15.50 -3.61
N SER A 61 -10.59 16.74 -4.03
CA SER A 61 -11.93 17.29 -4.26
C SER A 61 -12.51 16.91 -5.63
N ALA A 62 -13.83 17.06 -5.77
CA ALA A 62 -14.52 16.87 -7.04
C ALA A 62 -14.01 17.81 -8.15
N ASP A 63 -13.69 19.06 -7.80
CA ASP A 63 -13.12 20.03 -8.74
C ASP A 63 -11.71 19.60 -9.18
N PHE A 64 -10.89 19.09 -8.24
CA PHE A 64 -9.59 18.57 -8.59
C PHE A 64 -9.68 17.36 -9.55
N ILE A 65 -10.63 16.44 -9.30
CA ILE A 65 -10.90 15.32 -10.20
C ILE A 65 -11.26 15.83 -11.60
N ASN A 66 -12.10 16.86 -11.71
CA ASN A 66 -12.44 17.47 -13.01
C ASN A 66 -11.19 18.05 -13.68
N HIS A 67 -10.33 18.76 -12.96
CA HIS A 67 -9.08 19.30 -13.52
C HIS A 67 -8.17 18.19 -14.06
N VAL A 68 -8.06 17.05 -13.34
CA VAL A 68 -7.31 15.90 -13.85
C VAL A 68 -7.94 15.37 -15.14
N LEU A 69 -9.26 15.06 -15.14
CA LEU A 69 -9.94 14.53 -16.32
C LEU A 69 -9.83 15.46 -17.53
N ASP A 70 -9.88 16.77 -17.32
CA ASP A 70 -9.72 17.77 -18.37
C ASP A 70 -8.29 17.80 -18.92
N SER A 71 -7.29 17.74 -18.05
CA SER A 71 -5.88 17.80 -18.44
C SER A 71 -5.45 16.61 -19.30
N TYR A 72 -6.09 15.46 -19.11
CA TYR A 72 -5.91 14.25 -19.92
C TYR A 72 -6.90 14.11 -21.07
N HIS A 73 -7.70 15.14 -21.36
CA HIS A 73 -8.71 15.14 -22.42
C HIS A 73 -9.69 13.96 -22.33
N SER A 74 -10.04 13.56 -21.12
CA SER A 74 -10.96 12.44 -20.87
C SER A 74 -12.31 12.68 -21.53
N PRO A 75 -12.92 11.67 -22.18
CA PRO A 75 -14.33 11.76 -22.60
C PRO A 75 -15.30 11.81 -21.42
N ALA A 76 -14.85 11.46 -20.19
CA ALA A 76 -15.62 11.55 -18.95
C ALA A 76 -15.41 12.88 -18.19
N ARG A 77 -14.81 13.90 -18.84
CA ARG A 77 -14.63 15.23 -18.24
C ARG A 77 -15.97 15.81 -17.75
N GLY A 78 -15.91 16.59 -16.67
CA GLY A 78 -17.11 17.16 -16.02
C GLY A 78 -17.85 16.17 -15.11
N LYS A 79 -17.36 14.93 -14.96
CA LYS A 79 -17.95 13.90 -14.11
C LYS A 79 -17.28 13.73 -12.76
N GLY A 80 -16.40 14.66 -12.36
CA GLY A 80 -15.64 14.59 -11.11
C GLY A 80 -16.52 14.55 -9.87
N GLN A 81 -17.68 15.26 -9.88
CA GLN A 81 -18.61 15.19 -8.76
C GLN A 81 -19.17 13.77 -8.56
N ALA A 82 -19.56 13.08 -9.63
CA ALA A 82 -20.06 11.70 -9.53
C ALA A 82 -18.97 10.73 -9.00
N LEU A 83 -17.72 10.88 -9.46
CA LEU A 83 -16.60 10.10 -8.93
C LEU A 83 -16.40 10.35 -7.43
N TYR A 84 -16.45 11.60 -7.00
CA TYR A 84 -16.33 11.98 -5.61
C TYR A 84 -17.47 11.39 -4.75
N ASP A 85 -18.73 11.55 -5.19
CA ASP A 85 -19.91 11.10 -4.47
C ASP A 85 -19.94 9.58 -4.31
N TYR A 86 -19.54 8.82 -5.33
CA TYR A 86 -19.41 7.38 -5.22
C TYR A 86 -18.25 6.98 -4.29
N GLY A 87 -17.16 7.72 -4.27
CA GLY A 87 -16.09 7.52 -3.30
C GLY A 87 -16.60 7.63 -1.88
N VAL A 88 -17.35 8.68 -1.57
CA VAL A 88 -18.01 8.86 -0.26
C VAL A 88 -19.00 7.73 0.02
N LYS A 89 -19.87 7.40 -0.95
CA LYS A 89 -20.90 6.37 -0.80
C LYS A 89 -20.34 5.01 -0.46
N TYR A 90 -19.24 4.63 -1.11
CA TYR A 90 -18.64 3.30 -0.97
C TYR A 90 -17.45 3.25 0.02
N GLY A 91 -17.06 4.40 0.59
CA GLY A 91 -15.95 4.49 1.53
C GLY A 91 -14.58 4.21 0.89
N ILE A 92 -14.44 4.49 -0.40
CA ILE A 92 -13.20 4.35 -1.18
C ILE A 92 -12.70 5.74 -1.57
N ASP A 93 -11.46 6.07 -1.25
CA ASP A 93 -10.88 7.36 -1.63
C ASP A 93 -10.81 7.51 -3.16
N PRO A 94 -11.46 8.55 -3.75
CA PRO A 94 -11.51 8.77 -5.21
C PRO A 94 -10.14 8.90 -5.88
N ALA A 95 -9.09 9.27 -5.15
CA ALA A 95 -7.74 9.32 -5.70
C ALA A 95 -7.29 7.97 -6.26
N TYR A 96 -7.68 6.87 -5.60
CA TYR A 96 -7.37 5.53 -6.10
C TYR A 96 -8.21 5.15 -7.32
N ALA A 97 -9.51 5.44 -7.33
CA ALA A 97 -10.34 5.22 -8.52
C ALA A 97 -9.73 5.92 -9.74
N LEU A 98 -9.34 7.17 -9.56
CA LEU A 98 -8.71 7.98 -10.59
C LEU A 98 -7.39 7.36 -11.08
N ALA A 99 -6.54 6.85 -10.15
CA ALA A 99 -5.28 6.21 -10.48
C ALA A 99 -5.44 4.90 -11.26
N PHE A 100 -6.40 4.06 -10.87
CA PHE A 100 -6.78 2.88 -11.65
C PHE A 100 -7.25 3.27 -13.05
N PHE A 101 -8.13 4.26 -13.18
CA PHE A 101 -8.67 4.71 -14.46
C PHE A 101 -7.61 5.32 -15.39
N MET A 102 -6.60 5.97 -14.83
CA MET A 102 -5.44 6.42 -15.59
C MET A 102 -4.67 5.23 -16.17
N HIS A 103 -4.37 4.25 -15.36
CA HIS A 103 -3.58 3.08 -15.79
C HIS A 103 -4.34 2.20 -16.79
N GLU A 104 -5.63 1.95 -16.54
CA GLU A 104 -6.48 1.04 -17.35
C GLU A 104 -6.79 1.56 -18.74
N SER A 105 -7.04 2.85 -18.90
CA SER A 105 -7.57 3.40 -20.13
C SER A 105 -7.09 4.81 -20.47
N SER A 106 -6.11 5.34 -19.75
CA SER A 106 -5.73 6.76 -19.82
C SER A 106 -6.99 7.64 -19.77
N PHE A 107 -7.82 7.40 -18.74
CA PHE A 107 -9.11 8.06 -18.54
C PHE A 107 -10.08 7.94 -19.74
N GLY A 108 -10.09 6.80 -20.42
CA GLY A 108 -11.01 6.52 -21.52
C GLY A 108 -10.55 7.05 -22.88
N THR A 109 -9.31 7.54 -22.99
CA THR A 109 -8.75 7.97 -24.27
C THR A 109 -8.21 6.82 -25.09
N THR A 110 -7.95 5.67 -24.46
CA THR A 110 -7.43 4.45 -25.10
C THR A 110 -8.33 3.25 -24.89
N GLY A 111 -8.15 2.22 -25.71
CA GLY A 111 -8.84 0.95 -25.60
C GLY A 111 -10.36 1.05 -25.84
N VAL A 112 -11.11 0.20 -25.14
CA VAL A 112 -12.57 0.07 -25.30
C VAL A 112 -13.38 1.00 -24.37
N ALA A 113 -12.72 1.67 -23.43
CA ALA A 113 -13.36 2.41 -22.36
C ALA A 113 -14.34 3.49 -22.86
N ARG A 114 -14.03 4.14 -23.98
CA ARG A 114 -14.91 5.14 -24.61
C ARG A 114 -16.24 4.56 -25.06
N MET A 115 -16.23 3.32 -25.55
CA MET A 115 -17.44 2.63 -26.02
C MET A 115 -18.20 2.01 -24.85
N THR A 116 -17.48 1.50 -23.88
CA THR A 116 -18.08 0.81 -22.73
C THR A 116 -18.55 1.72 -21.62
N HIS A 117 -18.14 3.01 -21.61
CA HIS A 117 -18.28 3.94 -20.49
C HIS A 117 -17.70 3.37 -19.18
N SER A 118 -16.61 2.60 -19.28
CA SER A 118 -15.92 1.98 -18.15
C SER A 118 -14.45 2.36 -18.14
N LEU A 119 -14.07 3.36 -17.35
CA LEU A 119 -12.66 3.80 -17.25
C LEU A 119 -11.75 2.71 -16.66
N GLY A 120 -12.30 1.84 -15.82
CA GLY A 120 -11.58 0.74 -15.16
C GLY A 120 -11.60 -0.58 -15.95
N ASN A 121 -12.10 -0.63 -17.18
CA ASN A 121 -12.11 -1.81 -18.05
C ASN A 121 -12.56 -3.11 -17.35
N ILE A 122 -13.70 -3.03 -16.62
CA ILE A 122 -14.20 -4.18 -15.85
C ILE A 122 -14.58 -5.32 -16.79
N ARG A 123 -14.03 -6.52 -16.57
CA ARG A 123 -14.33 -7.72 -17.35
C ARG A 123 -15.81 -8.06 -17.28
N ALA A 124 -16.38 -8.49 -18.42
CA ALA A 124 -17.77 -8.90 -18.50
C ALA A 124 -18.04 -10.13 -17.61
N SER A 125 -19.21 -10.12 -16.98
CA SER A 125 -19.73 -11.23 -16.18
C SER A 125 -21.23 -11.39 -16.39
N ALA A 126 -21.83 -12.48 -15.90
CA ALA A 126 -23.26 -12.71 -16.01
C ALA A 126 -24.08 -11.53 -15.46
N GLY A 127 -25.14 -11.16 -16.17
CA GLY A 127 -26.02 -10.05 -15.80
C GLY A 127 -25.62 -8.67 -16.35
N TYR A 128 -24.47 -8.55 -17.00
CA TYR A 128 -24.02 -7.30 -17.63
C TYR A 128 -24.05 -7.37 -19.16
N GLN A 129 -24.32 -6.25 -19.79
CA GLN A 129 -24.09 -6.11 -21.23
C GLN A 129 -22.58 -6.23 -21.51
N ASN A 130 -22.23 -6.85 -22.64
CA ASN A 130 -20.86 -7.16 -23.00
C ASN A 130 -20.48 -6.45 -24.29
N TYR A 131 -19.31 -5.79 -24.27
CA TYR A 131 -18.63 -5.30 -25.46
C TYR A 131 -17.17 -5.76 -25.44
N GLN A 132 -16.80 -6.63 -26.36
CA GLN A 132 -15.43 -7.16 -26.48
C GLN A 132 -14.82 -7.75 -25.17
N GLY A 133 -15.67 -8.41 -24.37
CA GLY A 133 -15.21 -9.02 -23.11
C GLY A 133 -15.27 -8.09 -21.89
N TYR A 134 -15.78 -6.86 -22.05
CA TYR A 134 -15.91 -5.87 -20.98
C TYR A 134 -17.36 -5.51 -20.72
N ARG A 135 -17.67 -5.09 -19.50
CA ARG A 135 -19.00 -4.60 -19.13
C ARG A 135 -19.29 -3.31 -19.86
N LEU A 136 -20.49 -3.22 -20.47
CA LEU A 136 -20.97 -2.05 -21.19
C LEU A 136 -22.01 -1.29 -20.35
N TYR A 137 -21.82 0.00 -20.18
CA TYR A 137 -22.71 0.87 -19.42
C TYR A 137 -23.34 1.93 -20.33
N ARG A 138 -24.50 2.45 -19.91
CA ARG A 138 -25.21 3.51 -20.66
C ARG A 138 -24.55 4.87 -20.40
N THR A 139 -23.96 5.10 -19.25
CA THR A 139 -23.34 6.36 -18.83
C THR A 139 -22.03 6.13 -18.11
N TRP A 140 -21.19 7.14 -18.04
CA TRP A 140 -19.95 7.12 -17.27
C TRP A 140 -20.20 6.87 -15.77
N GLU A 141 -21.26 7.52 -15.22
CA GLU A 141 -21.64 7.40 -13.82
C GLU A 141 -21.98 5.95 -13.46
N ALA A 142 -22.69 5.23 -14.34
CA ALA A 142 -22.99 3.82 -14.12
C ALA A 142 -21.72 2.95 -14.12
N GLY A 143 -20.74 3.27 -14.97
CA GLY A 143 -19.44 2.60 -14.98
C GLY A 143 -18.63 2.90 -13.72
N PHE A 144 -18.67 4.15 -13.23
CA PHE A 144 -18.00 4.53 -11.97
C PHE A 144 -18.63 3.82 -10.79
N GLU A 145 -19.94 3.86 -10.66
CA GLU A 145 -20.64 3.20 -9.55
C GLU A 145 -20.31 1.72 -9.48
N ASP A 146 -20.29 1.04 -10.63
CA ASP A 146 -20.01 -0.38 -10.69
C ASP A 146 -18.55 -0.70 -10.30
N TRP A 147 -17.58 0.16 -10.66
CA TRP A 147 -16.20 0.02 -10.23
C TRP A 147 -16.06 0.19 -8.72
N TYR A 148 -16.64 1.24 -8.14
CA TYR A 148 -16.61 1.46 -6.70
C TYR A 148 -17.26 0.32 -5.93
N ARG A 149 -18.42 -0.16 -6.40
CA ARG A 149 -19.11 -1.31 -5.81
C ARG A 149 -18.27 -2.57 -5.91
N LEU A 150 -17.62 -2.82 -7.05
CA LEU A 150 -16.72 -3.96 -7.21
C LEU A 150 -15.57 -3.93 -6.18
N ILE A 151 -14.92 -2.78 -6.03
CA ILE A 151 -13.83 -2.63 -5.05
C ILE A 151 -14.36 -2.78 -3.62
N ALA A 152 -15.42 -2.07 -3.26
CA ALA A 152 -15.94 -2.07 -1.90
C ALA A 152 -16.52 -3.43 -1.47
N ASP A 153 -17.39 -4.03 -2.29
CA ASP A 153 -18.13 -5.22 -1.90
C ASP A 153 -17.29 -6.50 -2.07
N LEU A 154 -16.61 -6.64 -3.22
CA LEU A 154 -15.87 -7.87 -3.51
C LEU A 154 -14.45 -7.84 -2.92
N TYR A 155 -13.65 -6.84 -3.26
CA TYR A 155 -12.25 -6.81 -2.84
C TYR A 155 -12.12 -6.50 -1.35
N VAL A 156 -12.77 -5.43 -0.87
CA VAL A 156 -12.63 -5.00 0.52
C VAL A 156 -13.52 -5.83 1.46
N ALA A 157 -14.84 -5.89 1.22
CA ALA A 157 -15.74 -6.51 2.17
C ALA A 157 -15.64 -8.04 2.18
N GLN A 158 -15.56 -8.68 1.00
CA GLN A 158 -15.55 -10.14 0.91
C GLN A 158 -14.12 -10.69 1.03
N TRP A 159 -13.16 -10.18 0.25
CA TRP A 159 -11.80 -10.72 0.19
C TRP A 159 -10.83 -10.08 1.19
N LYS A 160 -11.22 -9.01 1.90
CA LYS A 160 -10.40 -8.29 2.89
C LYS A 160 -9.12 -7.67 2.30
N LEU A 161 -9.13 -7.36 1.01
CA LEU A 161 -8.03 -6.68 0.33
C LEU A 161 -8.29 -5.17 0.40
N THR A 162 -7.47 -4.44 1.14
CA THR A 162 -7.69 -3.02 1.44
C THR A 162 -6.62 -2.10 0.87
N THR A 163 -5.50 -2.64 0.41
CA THR A 163 -4.38 -1.84 -0.10
C THR A 163 -4.14 -2.08 -1.60
N VAL A 164 -3.50 -1.11 -2.25
CA VAL A 164 -3.08 -1.22 -3.66
C VAL A 164 -2.27 -2.48 -3.90
N ASP A 165 -1.33 -2.79 -3.01
CA ASP A 165 -0.45 -3.97 -3.11
C ASP A 165 -1.21 -5.30 -3.05
N GLN A 166 -2.36 -5.32 -2.38
CA GLN A 166 -3.23 -6.51 -2.30
C GLN A 166 -4.21 -6.59 -3.47
N ILE A 167 -4.75 -5.45 -3.91
CA ILE A 167 -5.81 -5.40 -4.93
C ILE A 167 -5.24 -5.61 -6.33
N VAL A 168 -4.18 -4.89 -6.71
CA VAL A 168 -3.65 -4.92 -8.09
C VAL A 168 -3.26 -6.32 -8.56
N PRO A 169 -2.61 -7.20 -7.76
CA PRO A 169 -2.28 -8.56 -8.21
C PRO A 169 -3.50 -9.43 -8.57
N VAL A 170 -4.67 -9.10 -8.02
CA VAL A 170 -5.93 -9.80 -8.30
C VAL A 170 -6.73 -9.11 -9.40
N TYR A 171 -6.68 -7.78 -9.45
CA TYR A 171 -7.38 -6.95 -10.44
C TYR A 171 -6.78 -7.09 -11.85
N ALA A 172 -5.45 -7.09 -11.92
CA ALA A 172 -4.68 -7.21 -13.15
C ALA A 172 -3.53 -8.23 -12.95
N PRO A 173 -3.83 -9.54 -12.91
CA PRO A 173 -2.84 -10.55 -12.59
C PRO A 173 -1.78 -10.70 -13.69
N SER A 174 -0.59 -11.14 -13.30
CA SER A 174 0.53 -11.39 -14.23
C SER A 174 0.22 -12.48 -15.26
N SER A 175 -0.74 -13.38 -14.96
CA SER A 175 -1.25 -14.37 -15.92
C SER A 175 -1.87 -13.73 -17.17
N ASP A 176 -2.37 -12.51 -17.06
CA ASP A 176 -2.93 -11.71 -18.15
C ASP A 176 -1.87 -10.81 -18.82
N ASN A 177 -0.59 -11.14 -18.64
CA ASN A 177 0.56 -10.40 -19.16
C ASN A 177 0.72 -8.98 -18.63
N ASN A 178 0.26 -8.73 -17.39
CA ASN A 178 0.44 -7.46 -16.71
C ASN A 178 1.76 -7.41 -15.93
N ASP A 179 2.44 -6.26 -15.94
CA ASP A 179 3.49 -5.95 -14.99
C ASP A 179 2.87 -5.42 -13.70
N VAL A 180 2.60 -6.34 -12.77
CA VAL A 180 1.95 -6.05 -11.48
C VAL A 180 2.76 -5.03 -10.66
N ALA A 181 4.08 -5.12 -10.67
CA ALA A 181 4.94 -4.22 -9.90
C ALA A 181 4.91 -2.79 -10.46
N ALA A 182 5.00 -2.66 -11.78
CA ALA A 182 4.88 -1.38 -12.47
C ALA A 182 3.49 -0.75 -12.26
N TYR A 183 2.42 -1.56 -12.31
CA TYR A 183 1.06 -1.09 -12.04
C TYR A 183 0.92 -0.53 -10.61
N ILE A 184 1.34 -1.29 -9.59
CA ILE A 184 1.32 -0.85 -8.20
C ILE A 184 2.06 0.48 -8.05
N GLN A 185 3.25 0.59 -8.62
CA GLN A 185 4.04 1.82 -8.54
C GLN A 185 3.37 2.99 -9.25
N ALA A 186 2.77 2.78 -10.41
CA ALA A 186 2.03 3.81 -11.16
C ALA A 186 0.85 4.35 -10.33
N VAL A 187 0.05 3.46 -9.72
CA VAL A 187 -1.08 3.87 -8.86
C VAL A 187 -0.59 4.69 -7.66
N LYS A 188 0.45 4.24 -6.97
CA LYS A 188 1.01 4.96 -5.81
C LYS A 188 1.54 6.33 -6.21
N THR A 189 2.30 6.41 -7.29
CA THR A 189 2.84 7.68 -7.79
C THR A 189 1.72 8.66 -8.15
N ALA A 190 0.69 8.19 -8.83
CA ALA A 190 -0.45 9.03 -9.20
C ALA A 190 -1.18 9.59 -7.97
N VAL A 191 -1.47 8.73 -6.99
CA VAL A 191 -2.13 9.15 -5.74
C VAL A 191 -1.30 10.19 -4.99
N ASP A 192 0.00 9.99 -4.84
CA ASP A 192 0.89 10.92 -4.14
C ASP A 192 0.98 12.26 -4.87
N THR A 193 1.10 12.23 -6.22
CA THR A 193 1.14 13.42 -7.06
C THR A 193 -0.13 14.25 -6.88
N TRP A 194 -1.30 13.63 -6.96
CA TRP A 194 -2.58 14.34 -6.83
C TRP A 194 -2.86 14.84 -5.41
N ARG A 195 -2.49 14.08 -4.37
CA ARG A 195 -2.56 14.54 -2.98
C ARG A 195 -1.65 15.72 -2.70
N SER A 196 -0.58 15.91 -3.46
CA SER A 196 0.27 17.09 -3.40
C SER A 196 -0.28 18.29 -4.18
N GLY A 197 -1.42 18.14 -4.88
CA GLY A 197 -2.07 19.18 -5.68
C GLY A 197 -1.55 19.31 -7.11
N ILE A 198 -0.66 18.41 -7.55
CA ILE A 198 -0.15 18.37 -8.93
C ILE A 198 -1.11 17.56 -9.79
N VAL A 199 -1.58 18.12 -10.91
CA VAL A 199 -2.64 17.52 -11.75
C VAL A 199 -2.10 16.45 -12.69
N GLN A 200 -0.91 16.63 -13.26
CA GLN A 200 -0.31 15.69 -14.21
C GLN A 200 0.76 14.82 -13.54
N VAL A 201 0.72 13.53 -13.84
CA VAL A 201 1.63 12.49 -13.32
C VAL A 201 2.70 12.19 -14.37
#